data_795c69e35c7dd4c93761393a688d293a
#
_entry.id   795c69e35c7dd4c93761393a688d293a
#
_cell.length_a   1.000
_cell.length_b   1.000
_cell.length_c   1.000
_cell.angle_alpha   90.00
_cell.angle_beta   90.00
_cell.angle_gamma   90.00
#
_symmetry.space_group_name_H-M   'P 1'
#
loop_
_entity.id
_entity.type
_entity.pdbx_description
1 polymer ?
#
loop_
_entity_poly.entity_id
_entity_poly.type
_entity_poly.pdbx_seq_one_letter_code
_entity_poly.pdbx_strand_id
1 'polypeptide(L)'
;MGIYLNPRNENFKEFLNSEIFVDKTMIISVLNHIMKGAGKYICLSRPRRFGKTYAANIISSYYSKGCDSRELFKTRKISHDETFESNLNRFNVIKLDINSEYRNSMDKSKLIADISADIRDEFVEQFPDIKFSERDSVAKCIMKVYEKTGERFVILMDEYDVLVRENVEEVLFTQYLDFLNGLFKRDTLRSAIALAYLTGILPVIRDKVQSKLNNFDEYTILNAGKFSEFTGFTAEEVRDLCNKYDMDFDECHRWYDGYKMVWNENGKTKECEIYNPESVVKTMLNHKFGNYWNKTSSYEVISDRLAQNFEGTKDDVIKMISGESVDIDVLMYKNTVTDFISKEDVFTYLLHLGYLSYDEEKQQCRIPNNEIRLEWHRAVSVNSDYSVTDKIIKASKELLSETIKGNEEAVAKALDESHIHVTSNRSYNNEDALQSAIYLSYIYALNKYTIVKELTTGKGFADVVFIPFVGNMPAIIIELKRNGTAESAINQIHEKKYFSSLEHYSGDLLFVGINYDEDTKSHECKIERFNKK
;
A
#
# COMPACT_ATOMS: atom_id res chain seq x y z
N MET A 1 -21.05 -0.72 -30.29
CA MET A 1 -19.96 -0.63 -29.32
C MET A 1 -19.99 0.74 -28.71
N GLY A 2 -20.09 0.83 -27.39
CA GLY A 2 -20.19 2.10 -26.67
C GLY A 2 -18.95 2.39 -25.82
N ILE A 3 -19.01 3.52 -25.13
CA ILE A 3 -18.02 3.92 -24.13
C ILE A 3 -18.25 3.10 -22.85
N TYR A 4 -19.52 2.96 -22.46
CA TYR A 4 -19.93 2.24 -21.26
C TYR A 4 -20.40 0.82 -21.56
N LEU A 5 -21.20 0.64 -22.61
CA LEU A 5 -21.81 -0.63 -22.96
C LEU A 5 -21.01 -1.36 -24.05
N ASN A 6 -20.55 -2.54 -23.74
CA ASN A 6 -19.71 -3.37 -24.61
C ASN A 6 -18.46 -2.61 -25.10
N PRO A 7 -17.63 -2.09 -24.18
CA PRO A 7 -16.44 -1.34 -24.54
C PRO A 7 -15.44 -2.22 -25.29
N ARG A 8 -14.58 -1.55 -26.06
CA ARG A 8 -13.47 -2.18 -26.79
C ARG A 8 -12.36 -2.61 -25.86
N ASN A 9 -11.32 -3.24 -26.41
CA ASN A 9 -10.18 -3.80 -25.67
C ASN A 9 -8.89 -2.97 -25.81
N GLU A 10 -8.97 -1.73 -26.33
CA GLU A 10 -7.81 -0.88 -26.57
C GLU A 10 -6.98 -0.65 -25.29
N ASN A 11 -7.61 -0.38 -24.16
CA ASN A 11 -6.91 -0.16 -22.90
C ASN A 11 -6.08 -1.39 -22.48
N PHE A 12 -6.58 -2.60 -22.72
CA PHE A 12 -5.80 -3.81 -22.44
C PHE A 12 -4.68 -4.02 -23.44
N LYS A 13 -4.87 -3.69 -24.74
CA LYS A 13 -3.81 -3.71 -25.75
C LYS A 13 -2.67 -2.76 -25.40
N GLU A 14 -3.00 -1.58 -24.91
CA GLU A 14 -2.00 -0.60 -24.46
C GLU A 14 -1.13 -1.16 -23.33
N PHE A 15 -1.75 -1.81 -22.34
CA PHE A 15 -0.99 -2.47 -21.27
C PHE A 15 -0.12 -3.62 -21.76
N LEU A 16 -0.58 -4.41 -22.72
CA LEU A 16 0.21 -5.48 -23.31
C LEU A 16 1.46 -4.96 -24.07
N ASN A 17 1.39 -3.74 -24.59
CA ASN A 17 2.48 -3.08 -25.28
C ASN A 17 3.43 -2.31 -24.33
N SER A 18 3.13 -2.29 -23.03
CA SER A 18 4.01 -1.67 -22.04
C SER A 18 5.34 -2.44 -21.95
N GLU A 19 6.44 -1.72 -21.72
CA GLU A 19 7.78 -2.30 -21.58
C GLU A 19 7.85 -3.36 -20.47
N ILE A 20 7.11 -3.13 -19.39
CA ILE A 20 6.92 -4.09 -18.30
C ILE A 20 5.45 -4.47 -18.23
N PHE A 21 5.18 -5.72 -18.52
CA PHE A 21 3.88 -6.35 -18.38
C PHE A 21 3.99 -7.54 -17.44
N VAL A 22 3.17 -7.58 -16.39
CA VAL A 22 3.03 -8.72 -15.47
C VAL A 22 1.65 -9.35 -15.68
N ASP A 23 1.63 -10.63 -15.99
CA ASP A 23 0.40 -11.34 -16.37
C ASP A 23 -0.46 -11.70 -15.15
N LYS A 24 -1.54 -10.95 -14.95
CA LYS A 24 -2.56 -11.16 -13.91
C LYS A 24 -3.86 -11.78 -14.47
N THR A 25 -3.83 -12.32 -15.68
CA THR A 25 -5.06 -12.81 -16.35
C THR A 25 -5.74 -13.99 -15.65
N MET A 26 -5.05 -14.68 -14.73
CA MET A 26 -5.66 -15.74 -13.91
C MET A 26 -6.78 -15.25 -12.98
N ILE A 27 -6.92 -13.94 -12.76
CA ILE A 27 -8.12 -13.38 -12.08
C ILE A 27 -9.41 -13.85 -12.77
N ILE A 28 -9.38 -14.01 -14.10
CA ILE A 28 -10.50 -14.48 -14.91
C ILE A 28 -10.92 -15.90 -14.51
N SER A 29 -9.97 -16.80 -14.24
CA SER A 29 -10.28 -18.17 -13.79
C SER A 29 -11.10 -18.13 -12.50
N VAL A 30 -10.66 -17.34 -11.51
CA VAL A 30 -11.38 -17.17 -10.25
C VAL A 30 -12.79 -16.61 -10.49
N LEU A 31 -12.93 -15.60 -11.35
CA LEU A 31 -14.23 -15.00 -11.67
C LEU A 31 -15.16 -15.97 -12.42
N ASN A 32 -14.64 -16.74 -13.37
CA ASN A 32 -15.41 -17.76 -14.11
C ASN A 32 -16.03 -18.81 -13.17
N HIS A 33 -15.30 -19.19 -12.11
CA HIS A 33 -15.83 -20.13 -11.10
C HIS A 33 -16.90 -19.46 -10.22
N ILE A 34 -16.70 -18.21 -9.85
CA ILE A 34 -17.64 -17.44 -9.02
C ILE A 34 -18.97 -17.20 -9.73
N MET A 35 -18.95 -16.89 -11.02
CA MET A 35 -20.16 -16.60 -11.82
C MET A 35 -21.21 -17.71 -11.80
N LYS A 36 -20.81 -18.94 -11.49
CA LYS A 36 -21.70 -20.11 -11.38
C LYS A 36 -22.50 -20.12 -10.07
N GLY A 37 -22.08 -19.33 -9.06
CA GLY A 37 -22.61 -19.35 -7.71
C GLY A 37 -23.34 -18.08 -7.27
N ALA A 38 -23.63 -18.01 -5.98
CA ALA A 38 -24.29 -16.87 -5.36
C ALA A 38 -23.34 -15.66 -5.13
N GLY A 39 -22.02 -15.88 -4.98
CA GLY A 39 -21.01 -14.88 -4.67
C GLY A 39 -20.50 -14.07 -5.88
N LYS A 40 -21.37 -13.79 -6.84
CA LYS A 40 -21.03 -13.08 -8.09
C LYS A 40 -20.98 -11.55 -7.98
N TYR A 41 -21.20 -11.04 -6.81
CA TYR A 41 -21.08 -9.61 -6.48
C TYR A 41 -19.81 -9.41 -5.65
N ILE A 42 -18.81 -8.79 -6.24
CA ILE A 42 -17.47 -8.66 -5.68
C ILE A 42 -17.11 -7.20 -5.55
N CYS A 43 -16.65 -6.81 -4.37
CA CYS A 43 -16.03 -5.51 -4.11
C CYS A 43 -14.56 -5.73 -3.73
N LEU A 44 -13.64 -5.28 -4.58
CA LEU A 44 -12.20 -5.38 -4.37
C LEU A 44 -11.62 -4.02 -4.03
N SER A 45 -11.22 -3.83 -2.77
CA SER A 45 -10.59 -2.60 -2.31
C SER A 45 -9.08 -2.78 -2.13
N ARG A 46 -8.29 -1.89 -2.72
CA ARG A 46 -6.83 -1.86 -2.62
C ARG A 46 -6.33 -0.43 -2.57
N PRO A 47 -5.17 -0.18 -1.98
CA PRO A 47 -4.53 1.12 -2.04
C PRO A 47 -4.39 1.65 -3.47
N ARG A 48 -4.09 2.92 -3.60
CA ARG A 48 -3.76 3.51 -4.91
C ARG A 48 -2.59 2.78 -5.54
N ARG A 49 -2.60 2.65 -6.90
CA ARG A 49 -1.50 2.10 -7.71
C ARG A 49 -1.28 0.59 -7.57
N PHE A 50 -2.18 -0.14 -6.94
CA PHE A 50 -2.14 -1.60 -6.85
C PHE A 50 -2.76 -2.32 -8.07
N GLY A 51 -2.93 -1.64 -9.19
CA GLY A 51 -3.36 -2.27 -10.45
C GLY A 51 -4.88 -2.58 -10.55
N LYS A 52 -5.74 -1.91 -9.77
CA LYS A 52 -7.22 -2.09 -9.82
C LYS A 52 -7.79 -1.87 -11.22
N THR A 53 -7.51 -0.72 -11.80
CA THR A 53 -7.95 -0.36 -13.18
C THR A 53 -7.39 -1.33 -14.21
N TYR A 54 -6.17 -1.83 -14.00
CA TYR A 54 -5.56 -2.85 -14.83
C TYR A 54 -6.37 -4.15 -14.80
N ALA A 55 -6.74 -4.64 -13.60
CA ALA A 55 -7.61 -5.81 -13.45
C ALA A 55 -8.98 -5.58 -14.10
N ALA A 56 -9.61 -4.41 -13.90
CA ALA A 56 -10.88 -4.07 -14.54
C ALA A 56 -10.80 -4.08 -16.08
N ASN A 57 -9.68 -3.62 -16.66
CA ASN A 57 -9.44 -3.67 -18.11
C ASN A 57 -9.26 -5.09 -18.64
N ILE A 58 -8.54 -5.96 -17.93
CA ILE A 58 -8.43 -7.39 -18.25
C ILE A 58 -9.82 -8.02 -18.27
N ILE A 59 -10.61 -7.83 -17.21
CA ILE A 59 -11.94 -8.40 -17.02
C ILE A 59 -12.88 -7.90 -18.14
N SER A 60 -12.90 -6.60 -18.39
CA SER A 60 -13.70 -5.99 -19.45
C SER A 60 -13.37 -6.58 -20.82
N SER A 61 -12.08 -6.62 -21.18
CA SER A 61 -11.63 -7.13 -22.48
C SER A 61 -11.93 -8.62 -22.69
N TYR A 62 -11.91 -9.40 -21.63
CA TYR A 62 -12.20 -10.82 -21.71
C TYR A 62 -13.70 -11.09 -21.88
N TYR A 63 -14.56 -10.44 -21.10
CA TYR A 63 -15.99 -10.73 -21.13
C TYR A 63 -16.78 -10.02 -22.23
N SER A 64 -16.33 -8.82 -22.65
CA SER A 64 -17.09 -7.96 -23.58
C SER A 64 -17.29 -8.62 -24.94
N LYS A 65 -18.56 -8.77 -25.35
CA LYS A 65 -18.92 -9.20 -26.71
C LYS A 65 -18.75 -8.09 -27.77
N GLY A 66 -18.41 -6.86 -27.33
CA GLY A 66 -18.17 -5.72 -28.21
C GLY A 66 -16.84 -5.76 -28.96
N CYS A 67 -15.98 -6.74 -28.69
CA CYS A 67 -14.69 -6.90 -29.33
C CYS A 67 -14.28 -8.36 -29.40
N ASP A 68 -13.38 -8.70 -30.33
CA ASP A 68 -12.67 -9.99 -30.32
C ASP A 68 -11.34 -9.82 -29.60
N SER A 69 -11.19 -10.50 -28.48
CA SER A 69 -10.00 -10.44 -27.62
C SER A 69 -9.19 -11.73 -27.63
N ARG A 70 -9.56 -12.74 -28.41
CA ARG A 70 -8.91 -14.05 -28.45
C ARG A 70 -7.40 -13.96 -28.60
N GLU A 71 -6.92 -13.20 -29.57
CA GLU A 71 -5.47 -13.07 -29.83
C GLU A 71 -4.73 -12.37 -28.68
N LEU A 72 -5.40 -11.48 -27.92
CA LEU A 72 -4.79 -10.80 -26.77
C LEU A 72 -4.54 -11.76 -25.59
N PHE A 73 -5.40 -12.77 -25.45
CA PHE A 73 -5.32 -13.73 -24.35
C PHE A 73 -4.64 -15.05 -24.72
N LYS A 74 -4.43 -15.34 -25.99
CA LYS A 74 -3.89 -16.62 -26.50
C LYS A 74 -2.55 -17.04 -25.89
N THR A 75 -1.70 -16.08 -25.54
CA THR A 75 -0.39 -16.31 -24.94
C THR A 75 -0.34 -15.96 -23.45
N ARG A 76 -1.48 -15.75 -22.82
CA ARG A 76 -1.59 -15.39 -21.41
C ARG A 76 -1.86 -16.63 -20.57
N LYS A 77 -1.56 -16.55 -19.26
CA LYS A 77 -1.74 -17.66 -18.31
C LYS A 77 -3.16 -18.24 -18.37
N ILE A 78 -4.19 -17.39 -18.52
CA ILE A 78 -5.59 -17.81 -18.59
C ILE A 78 -5.90 -18.69 -19.81
N SER A 79 -5.14 -18.63 -20.90
CA SER A 79 -5.41 -19.45 -22.09
C SER A 79 -5.29 -20.96 -21.84
N HIS A 80 -4.62 -21.35 -20.77
CA HIS A 80 -4.47 -22.75 -20.35
C HIS A 80 -5.55 -23.21 -19.36
N ASP A 81 -6.45 -22.30 -18.96
CA ASP A 81 -7.54 -22.61 -18.03
C ASP A 81 -8.72 -23.26 -18.77
N GLU A 82 -9.32 -24.30 -18.19
CA GLU A 82 -10.44 -25.02 -18.77
C GLU A 82 -11.68 -24.16 -19.05
N THR A 83 -11.82 -23.05 -18.30
CA THR A 83 -12.97 -22.14 -18.43
C THR A 83 -12.75 -21.05 -19.48
N PHE A 84 -11.56 -20.96 -20.07
CA PHE A 84 -11.18 -19.88 -20.98
C PHE A 84 -12.13 -19.69 -22.14
N GLU A 85 -12.38 -20.76 -22.91
CA GLU A 85 -13.20 -20.72 -24.14
C GLU A 85 -14.69 -20.48 -23.87
N SER A 86 -15.18 -20.90 -22.71
CA SER A 86 -16.60 -20.88 -22.41
C SER A 86 -17.19 -19.50 -22.19
N ASN A 87 -16.36 -18.54 -21.75
CA ASN A 87 -16.79 -17.20 -21.32
C ASN A 87 -16.17 -16.05 -22.13
N LEU A 88 -15.17 -16.33 -22.98
CA LEU A 88 -14.48 -15.32 -23.77
C LEU A 88 -15.45 -14.60 -24.72
N ASN A 89 -15.57 -13.29 -24.58
CA ASN A 89 -16.41 -12.39 -25.38
C ASN A 89 -17.89 -12.80 -25.45
N ARG A 90 -18.45 -13.30 -24.34
CA ARG A 90 -19.81 -13.88 -24.27
C ARG A 90 -20.84 -12.97 -23.59
N PHE A 91 -20.43 -11.91 -22.93
CA PHE A 91 -21.34 -11.11 -22.10
C PHE A 91 -21.50 -9.69 -22.62
N ASN A 92 -22.68 -9.11 -22.36
CA ASN A 92 -22.79 -7.67 -22.39
C ASN A 92 -22.02 -7.10 -21.18
N VAL A 93 -21.11 -6.18 -21.41
CA VAL A 93 -20.32 -5.55 -20.35
C VAL A 93 -20.74 -4.10 -20.20
N ILE A 94 -21.07 -3.67 -18.98
CA ILE A 94 -21.19 -2.27 -18.62
C ILE A 94 -19.97 -1.92 -17.78
N LYS A 95 -19.17 -0.95 -18.23
CA LYS A 95 -17.98 -0.48 -17.52
C LYS A 95 -18.07 0.99 -17.24
N LEU A 96 -17.91 1.38 -15.97
CA LEU A 96 -17.93 2.74 -15.46
C LEU A 96 -16.64 3.03 -14.69
N ASP A 97 -16.06 4.20 -14.92
CA ASP A 97 -15.03 4.79 -14.08
C ASP A 97 -15.64 6.01 -13.38
N ILE A 98 -16.07 5.84 -12.15
CA ILE A 98 -16.80 6.87 -11.40
C ILE A 98 -15.93 8.09 -11.12
N ASN A 99 -14.61 7.91 -10.97
CA ASN A 99 -13.71 9.05 -10.78
C ASN A 99 -13.60 9.90 -12.04
N SER A 100 -13.47 9.26 -13.19
CA SER A 100 -13.43 9.95 -14.48
C SER A 100 -14.71 10.74 -14.73
N GLU A 101 -15.86 10.12 -14.50
CA GLU A 101 -17.17 10.77 -14.65
C GLU A 101 -17.31 11.95 -13.68
N TYR A 102 -16.95 11.75 -12.41
CA TYR A 102 -17.01 12.81 -11.41
C TYR A 102 -16.09 13.99 -11.77
N ARG A 103 -14.85 13.74 -12.20
CA ARG A 103 -13.89 14.82 -12.55
C ARG A 103 -14.33 15.61 -13.78
N ASN A 104 -14.87 14.95 -14.80
CA ASN A 104 -15.24 15.56 -16.07
C ASN A 104 -16.65 16.21 -16.06
N SER A 105 -17.52 15.87 -15.12
CA SER A 105 -18.85 16.45 -15.02
C SER A 105 -18.79 17.97 -14.78
N MET A 106 -19.49 18.76 -15.59
CA MET A 106 -19.62 20.21 -15.43
C MET A 106 -20.59 20.59 -14.31
N ASP A 107 -21.64 19.80 -14.12
CA ASP A 107 -22.65 19.98 -13.07
C ASP A 107 -22.75 18.71 -12.24
N LYS A 108 -22.06 18.70 -11.11
CA LYS A 108 -22.00 17.53 -10.22
C LYS A 108 -23.38 17.05 -9.76
N SER A 109 -24.36 17.97 -9.64
CA SER A 109 -25.71 17.62 -9.22
C SER A 109 -26.46 16.73 -10.21
N LYS A 110 -26.05 16.75 -11.48
CA LYS A 110 -26.62 15.94 -12.57
C LYS A 110 -25.83 14.68 -12.91
N LEU A 111 -24.66 14.47 -12.28
CA LEU A 111 -23.74 13.38 -12.60
C LEU A 111 -24.44 12.03 -12.83
N ILE A 112 -25.28 11.61 -11.92
CA ILE A 112 -25.94 10.29 -12.00
C ILE A 112 -27.03 10.25 -13.08
N ALA A 113 -27.70 11.37 -13.31
CA ALA A 113 -28.68 11.50 -14.38
C ALA A 113 -28.01 11.43 -15.76
N ASP A 114 -26.90 12.14 -15.93
CA ASP A 114 -26.12 12.19 -17.19
C ASP A 114 -25.54 10.80 -17.50
N ILE A 115 -24.84 10.15 -16.56
CA ILE A 115 -24.36 8.76 -16.73
C ILE A 115 -25.49 7.82 -17.12
N SER A 116 -26.65 7.95 -16.48
CA SER A 116 -27.80 7.07 -16.77
C SER A 116 -28.40 7.34 -18.15
N ALA A 117 -28.37 8.58 -18.62
CA ALA A 117 -28.83 8.96 -19.95
C ALA A 117 -27.88 8.44 -21.04
N ASP A 118 -26.57 8.66 -20.87
CA ASP A 118 -25.56 8.19 -21.83
C ASP A 118 -25.58 6.66 -21.99
N ILE A 119 -25.65 5.92 -20.88
CA ILE A 119 -25.76 4.47 -20.93
C ILE A 119 -27.04 4.05 -21.65
N ARG A 120 -28.18 4.71 -21.40
CA ARG A 120 -29.44 4.40 -22.04
C ARG A 120 -29.38 4.64 -23.55
N ASP A 121 -28.75 5.71 -23.97
CA ASP A 121 -28.59 6.03 -25.40
C ASP A 121 -27.75 4.94 -26.10
N GLU A 122 -26.71 4.43 -25.46
CA GLU A 122 -25.96 3.27 -25.96
C GLU A 122 -26.80 1.98 -26.01
N PHE A 123 -27.74 1.76 -25.08
CA PHE A 123 -28.72 0.67 -25.18
C PHE A 123 -29.62 0.82 -26.41
N VAL A 124 -30.10 2.03 -26.70
CA VAL A 124 -30.91 2.30 -27.89
C VAL A 124 -30.14 1.98 -29.16
N GLU A 125 -28.88 2.40 -29.25
CA GLU A 125 -28.02 2.16 -30.41
C GLU A 125 -27.67 0.68 -30.61
N GLN A 126 -27.35 -0.04 -29.51
CA GLN A 126 -26.88 -1.41 -29.60
C GLN A 126 -28.00 -2.45 -29.69
N PHE A 127 -29.22 -2.14 -29.26
CA PHE A 127 -30.39 -3.02 -29.28
C PHE A 127 -31.58 -2.35 -29.99
N PRO A 128 -31.50 -2.07 -31.30
CA PRO A 128 -32.53 -1.33 -32.03
C PRO A 128 -33.90 -2.05 -32.06
N ASP A 129 -33.92 -3.36 -31.88
CA ASP A 129 -35.15 -4.16 -31.84
C ASP A 129 -35.85 -4.12 -30.46
N ILE A 130 -35.29 -3.41 -29.48
CA ILE A 130 -35.85 -3.28 -28.12
C ILE A 130 -36.31 -1.85 -27.92
N LYS A 131 -37.56 -1.70 -27.48
CA LYS A 131 -38.12 -0.36 -27.23
C LYS A 131 -37.73 0.16 -25.83
N PHE A 132 -36.85 1.15 -25.77
CA PHE A 132 -36.50 1.87 -24.57
C PHE A 132 -37.27 3.19 -24.45
N SER A 133 -37.46 3.67 -23.24
CA SER A 133 -38.09 4.95 -22.91
C SER A 133 -37.10 5.83 -22.17
N GLU A 134 -37.16 7.14 -22.35
CA GLU A 134 -36.37 8.12 -21.59
C GLU A 134 -36.51 7.98 -20.05
N ARG A 135 -37.61 7.37 -19.60
CA ARG A 135 -37.88 7.10 -18.18
C ARG A 135 -37.32 5.76 -17.70
N ASP A 136 -36.73 4.95 -18.58
CA ASP A 136 -36.16 3.68 -18.18
C ASP A 136 -34.84 3.91 -17.43
N SER A 137 -34.73 3.36 -16.23
CA SER A 137 -33.44 3.30 -15.54
C SER A 137 -32.49 2.32 -16.23
N VAL A 138 -31.19 2.44 -16.01
CA VAL A 138 -30.19 1.48 -16.50
C VAL A 138 -30.59 0.03 -16.13
N ALA A 139 -31.02 -0.18 -14.90
CA ALA A 139 -31.51 -1.48 -14.43
C ALA A 139 -32.68 -2.02 -15.28
N LYS A 140 -33.59 -1.14 -15.69
CA LYS A 140 -34.73 -1.52 -16.53
C LYS A 140 -34.31 -1.81 -17.97
N CYS A 141 -33.31 -1.10 -18.48
CA CYS A 141 -32.71 -1.38 -19.78
C CYS A 141 -32.07 -2.78 -19.79
N ILE A 142 -31.29 -3.11 -18.78
CA ILE A 142 -30.69 -4.44 -18.59
C ILE A 142 -31.77 -5.54 -18.59
N MET A 143 -32.86 -5.34 -17.82
CA MET A 143 -33.96 -6.31 -17.76
C MET A 143 -34.63 -6.52 -19.13
N LYS A 144 -34.92 -5.46 -19.87
CA LYS A 144 -35.53 -5.55 -21.19
C LYS A 144 -34.66 -6.34 -22.17
N VAL A 145 -33.34 -6.12 -22.16
CA VAL A 145 -32.43 -6.92 -22.99
C VAL A 145 -32.42 -8.35 -22.53
N TYR A 146 -32.29 -8.64 -21.24
CA TYR A 146 -32.30 -10.00 -20.72
C TYR A 146 -33.58 -10.76 -21.03
N GLU A 147 -34.76 -10.15 -20.84
CA GLU A 147 -36.05 -10.75 -21.18
C GLU A 147 -36.20 -11.07 -22.67
N LYS A 148 -35.66 -10.22 -23.53
CA LYS A 148 -35.76 -10.39 -24.98
C LYS A 148 -34.74 -11.37 -25.55
N THR A 149 -33.52 -11.40 -25.03
CA THR A 149 -32.37 -12.11 -25.61
C THR A 149 -31.86 -13.27 -24.77
N GLY A 150 -32.15 -13.29 -23.47
CA GLY A 150 -31.55 -14.22 -22.49
C GLY A 150 -30.09 -13.88 -22.15
N GLU A 151 -29.52 -12.82 -22.73
CA GLU A 151 -28.13 -12.43 -22.53
C GLU A 151 -27.92 -11.76 -21.20
N ARG A 152 -26.87 -12.18 -20.48
CA ARG A 152 -26.51 -11.62 -19.15
C ARG A 152 -25.47 -10.53 -19.26
N PHE A 153 -25.37 -9.76 -18.19
CA PHE A 153 -24.48 -8.64 -18.07
C PHE A 153 -23.35 -8.89 -17.06
N VAL A 154 -22.16 -8.40 -17.38
CA VAL A 154 -21.06 -8.18 -16.45
C VAL A 154 -20.99 -6.68 -16.19
N ILE A 155 -21.09 -6.26 -14.93
CA ILE A 155 -21.05 -4.86 -14.53
C ILE A 155 -19.74 -4.60 -13.80
N LEU A 156 -18.95 -3.67 -14.31
CA LEU A 156 -17.66 -3.24 -13.76
C LEU A 156 -17.74 -1.77 -13.36
N MET A 157 -17.42 -1.48 -12.12
CA MET A 157 -17.28 -0.08 -11.64
C MET A 157 -15.90 0.10 -11.03
N ASP A 158 -15.10 0.94 -11.65
CA ASP A 158 -13.81 1.35 -11.12
C ASP A 158 -13.96 2.62 -10.30
N GLU A 159 -13.16 2.74 -9.22
CA GLU A 159 -13.16 3.86 -8.28
C GLU A 159 -14.57 4.17 -7.72
N TYR A 160 -15.37 3.11 -7.42
CA TYR A 160 -16.76 3.24 -6.98
C TYR A 160 -16.92 4.10 -5.71
N ASP A 161 -15.89 4.20 -4.91
CA ASP A 161 -15.86 4.89 -3.62
C ASP A 161 -15.47 6.38 -3.71
N VAL A 162 -15.22 6.92 -4.91
CA VAL A 162 -14.73 8.30 -5.08
C VAL A 162 -15.68 9.33 -4.49
N LEU A 163 -17.00 9.18 -4.68
CA LEU A 163 -17.97 10.15 -4.15
C LEU A 163 -18.02 10.16 -2.62
N VAL A 164 -17.62 9.07 -2.02
CA VAL A 164 -17.44 8.97 -0.57
C VAL A 164 -16.16 9.65 -0.13
N ARG A 165 -15.03 9.33 -0.79
CA ARG A 165 -13.72 9.88 -0.46
C ARG A 165 -13.64 11.40 -0.64
N GLU A 166 -14.34 11.92 -1.64
CA GLU A 166 -14.43 13.36 -1.91
C GLU A 166 -15.45 14.06 -1.01
N ASN A 167 -16.14 13.32 -0.13
CA ASN A 167 -17.14 13.85 0.80
C ASN A 167 -18.14 14.79 0.11
N VAL A 168 -18.73 14.30 -1.00
CA VAL A 168 -19.66 15.09 -1.81
C VAL A 168 -20.94 15.44 -1.07
N GLU A 169 -21.68 16.41 -1.57
CA GLU A 169 -22.97 16.84 -1.02
C GLU A 169 -23.93 15.66 -0.85
N GLU A 170 -24.71 15.68 0.23
CA GLU A 170 -25.60 14.58 0.63
C GLU A 170 -26.63 14.22 -0.46
N VAL A 171 -27.09 15.20 -1.22
CA VAL A 171 -28.03 14.98 -2.33
C VAL A 171 -27.40 14.12 -3.43
N LEU A 172 -26.20 14.46 -3.89
CA LEU A 172 -25.48 13.67 -4.90
C LEU A 172 -25.14 12.28 -4.36
N PHE A 173 -24.70 12.21 -3.10
CA PHE A 173 -24.38 10.94 -2.47
C PHE A 173 -25.62 10.03 -2.41
N THR A 174 -26.78 10.56 -2.04
CA THR A 174 -28.05 9.81 -2.01
C THR A 174 -28.45 9.32 -3.39
N GLN A 175 -28.35 10.17 -4.42
CA GLN A 175 -28.63 9.78 -5.82
C GLN A 175 -27.72 8.64 -6.28
N TYR A 176 -26.43 8.70 -5.93
CA TYR A 176 -25.49 7.65 -6.23
C TYR A 176 -25.84 6.32 -5.54
N LEU A 177 -26.18 6.38 -4.27
CA LEU A 177 -26.62 5.20 -3.54
C LEU A 177 -27.89 4.58 -4.13
N ASP A 178 -28.84 5.39 -4.56
CA ASP A 178 -30.07 4.92 -5.22
C ASP A 178 -29.77 4.29 -6.59
N PHE A 179 -28.81 4.82 -7.33
CA PHE A 179 -28.31 4.23 -8.55
C PHE A 179 -27.68 2.84 -8.31
N LEU A 180 -26.80 2.71 -7.32
CA LEU A 180 -26.18 1.41 -6.96
C LEU A 180 -27.23 0.41 -6.48
N ASN A 181 -28.19 0.84 -5.66
CA ASN A 181 -29.31 0.00 -5.22
C ASN A 181 -30.17 -0.49 -6.37
N GLY A 182 -30.45 0.42 -7.30
CA GLY A 182 -31.20 0.11 -8.52
C GLY A 182 -30.56 -1.00 -9.33
N LEU A 183 -29.23 -1.03 -9.40
CA LEU A 183 -28.45 -2.01 -10.14
C LEU A 183 -28.25 -3.34 -9.40
N PHE A 184 -28.07 -3.32 -8.06
CA PHE A 184 -27.55 -4.49 -7.37
C PHE A 184 -28.49 -5.12 -6.34
N LYS A 185 -29.55 -4.43 -5.91
CA LYS A 185 -30.46 -4.94 -4.86
C LYS A 185 -31.78 -5.51 -5.34
N ARG A 186 -32.11 -5.35 -6.60
CA ARG A 186 -33.39 -5.87 -7.11
C ARG A 186 -33.26 -7.36 -7.41
N ASP A 187 -34.02 -8.20 -6.74
CA ASP A 187 -34.05 -9.65 -6.99
C ASP A 187 -34.31 -9.98 -8.46
N THR A 188 -35.18 -9.22 -9.12
CA THR A 188 -35.48 -9.38 -10.54
C THR A 188 -34.25 -9.20 -11.43
N LEU A 189 -33.32 -8.33 -11.07
CA LEU A 189 -32.11 -8.06 -11.84
C LEU A 189 -31.03 -9.12 -11.62
N ARG A 190 -31.10 -9.87 -10.52
CA ARG A 190 -30.09 -10.86 -10.16
C ARG A 190 -29.89 -11.95 -11.23
N SER A 191 -30.94 -12.34 -11.92
CA SER A 191 -30.86 -13.33 -13.03
C SER A 191 -30.18 -12.76 -14.28
N ALA A 192 -30.33 -11.44 -14.54
CA ALA A 192 -29.76 -10.76 -15.68
C ALA A 192 -28.26 -10.42 -15.48
N ILE A 193 -27.77 -10.38 -14.24
CA ILE A 193 -26.37 -10.13 -13.93
C ILE A 193 -25.60 -11.45 -13.82
N ALA A 194 -24.54 -11.61 -14.61
CA ALA A 194 -23.61 -12.72 -14.53
C ALA A 194 -22.51 -12.46 -13.49
N LEU A 195 -22.01 -11.21 -13.42
CA LEU A 195 -20.96 -10.76 -12.50
C LEU A 195 -21.12 -9.26 -12.23
N ALA A 196 -20.94 -8.85 -10.99
CA ALA A 196 -20.72 -7.47 -10.63
C ALA A 196 -19.36 -7.36 -9.93
N TYR A 197 -18.49 -6.47 -10.43
CA TYR A 197 -17.14 -6.27 -9.92
C TYR A 197 -16.89 -4.78 -9.68
N LEU A 198 -16.85 -4.40 -8.41
CA LEU A 198 -16.54 -3.04 -7.99
C LEU A 198 -15.08 -2.96 -7.57
N THR A 199 -14.39 -1.88 -7.94
CA THR A 199 -13.07 -1.59 -7.40
C THR A 199 -13.02 -0.21 -6.76
N GLY A 200 -12.25 -0.09 -5.69
CA GLY A 200 -12.07 1.14 -4.96
C GLY A 200 -10.86 1.10 -4.03
N ILE A 201 -10.69 2.12 -3.23
CA ILE A 201 -9.67 2.19 -2.19
C ILE A 201 -10.27 1.73 -0.87
N LEU A 202 -11.44 2.25 -0.54
CA LEU A 202 -12.14 1.94 0.71
C LEU A 202 -13.06 0.73 0.54
N PRO A 203 -13.26 -0.06 1.59
CA PRO A 203 -14.29 -1.08 1.64
C PRO A 203 -15.69 -0.44 1.59
N VAL A 204 -16.72 -1.24 1.40
CA VAL A 204 -18.11 -0.76 1.39
C VAL A 204 -18.42 -0.04 2.70
N ILE A 205 -18.84 1.23 2.58
CA ILE A 205 -19.09 2.08 3.73
C ILE A 205 -20.30 1.58 4.49
N ARG A 206 -20.11 1.36 5.78
CA ARG A 206 -21.14 0.75 6.65
C ARG A 206 -22.11 1.76 7.23
N ASP A 207 -21.68 2.95 7.61
CA ASP A 207 -22.48 3.89 8.40
C ASP A 207 -23.70 4.49 7.67
N LYS A 208 -23.57 4.87 6.41
CA LYS A 208 -24.68 5.43 5.60
C LYS A 208 -25.24 4.46 4.56
N VAL A 209 -24.54 3.35 4.32
CA VAL A 209 -24.75 2.42 3.20
C VAL A 209 -25.03 0.99 3.67
N GLN A 210 -24.94 0.70 4.97
CA GLN A 210 -24.98 -0.64 5.55
C GLN A 210 -26.14 -1.52 5.05
N SER A 211 -27.28 -0.89 4.71
CA SER A 211 -28.40 -1.61 4.11
C SER A 211 -28.34 -1.71 2.60
N LYS A 212 -27.39 -1.00 1.93
CA LYS A 212 -27.50 -0.72 0.50
C LYS A 212 -26.62 -1.58 -0.41
N LEU A 213 -25.46 -2.11 0.04
CA LEU A 213 -24.57 -2.99 -0.73
C LEU A 213 -24.14 -4.27 0.03
N ASN A 214 -24.94 -4.73 0.97
CA ASN A 214 -24.63 -5.91 1.79
C ASN A 214 -24.64 -7.26 1.04
N ASN A 215 -24.89 -7.25 -0.25
CA ASN A 215 -24.88 -8.42 -1.12
C ASN A 215 -23.53 -8.60 -1.84
N PHE A 216 -22.56 -7.70 -1.60
CA PHE A 216 -21.20 -7.84 -2.13
C PHE A 216 -20.29 -8.58 -1.15
N ASP A 217 -19.53 -9.54 -1.69
CA ASP A 217 -18.40 -10.12 -0.99
C ASP A 217 -17.22 -9.14 -1.07
N GLU A 218 -16.74 -8.71 0.09
CA GLU A 218 -15.66 -7.70 0.18
C GLU A 218 -14.29 -8.36 0.31
N TYR A 219 -13.35 -7.90 -0.53
CA TYR A 219 -11.96 -8.30 -0.52
C TYR A 219 -11.08 -7.06 -0.36
N THR A 220 -10.58 -6.83 0.85
CA THR A 220 -9.82 -5.64 1.22
C THR A 220 -8.34 -5.98 1.41
N ILE A 221 -7.52 -4.96 1.76
CA ILE A 221 -6.13 -5.20 2.17
C ILE A 221 -6.04 -6.01 3.48
N LEU A 222 -7.07 -5.94 4.32
CA LEU A 222 -7.16 -6.68 5.59
C LEU A 222 -7.71 -8.10 5.41
N ASN A 223 -8.45 -8.36 4.33
CA ASN A 223 -9.02 -9.66 4.00
C ASN A 223 -9.04 -9.81 2.48
N ALA A 224 -7.91 -10.13 1.91
CA ALA A 224 -7.72 -10.19 0.45
C ALA A 224 -8.26 -11.48 -0.18
N GLY A 225 -8.36 -12.56 0.60
CA GLY A 225 -8.91 -13.84 0.16
C GLY A 225 -8.26 -14.35 -1.13
N LYS A 226 -9.05 -14.99 -1.96
CA LYS A 226 -8.61 -15.53 -3.25
C LYS A 226 -8.20 -14.50 -4.32
N PHE A 227 -8.27 -13.19 -4.00
CA PHE A 227 -7.83 -12.11 -4.89
C PHE A 227 -6.47 -11.52 -4.48
N SER A 228 -5.78 -12.13 -3.50
CA SER A 228 -4.52 -11.62 -2.95
C SER A 228 -3.45 -11.37 -4.02
N GLU A 229 -3.29 -12.28 -4.98
CA GLU A 229 -2.19 -12.25 -5.96
C GLU A 229 -2.52 -11.45 -7.24
N PHE A 230 -3.76 -11.00 -7.43
CA PHE A 230 -4.18 -10.39 -8.71
C PHE A 230 -4.11 -8.87 -8.74
N THR A 231 -3.86 -8.25 -7.60
CA THR A 231 -3.62 -6.81 -7.47
C THR A 231 -2.33 -6.58 -6.71
N GLY A 232 -1.47 -5.72 -7.24
CA GLY A 232 -0.08 -5.61 -6.81
C GLY A 232 0.82 -6.64 -7.50
N PHE A 233 2.12 -6.57 -7.24
CA PHE A 233 3.09 -7.58 -7.69
C PHE A 233 3.47 -8.49 -6.52
N THR A 234 3.56 -9.79 -6.76
CA THR A 234 4.05 -10.75 -5.78
C THR A 234 5.58 -10.70 -5.68
N ALA A 235 6.13 -11.21 -4.58
CA ALA A 235 7.59 -11.28 -4.39
C ALA A 235 8.30 -12.06 -5.52
N GLU A 236 7.67 -13.12 -6.05
CA GLU A 236 8.19 -13.89 -7.18
C GLU A 236 8.27 -13.03 -8.45
N GLU A 237 7.18 -12.34 -8.79
CA GLU A 237 7.12 -11.45 -9.96
C GLU A 237 8.15 -10.31 -9.86
N VAL A 238 8.33 -9.75 -8.66
CA VAL A 238 9.34 -8.69 -8.43
C VAL A 238 10.76 -9.25 -8.55
N ARG A 239 11.01 -10.46 -8.05
CA ARG A 239 12.32 -11.14 -8.19
C ARG A 239 12.66 -11.37 -9.67
N ASP A 240 11.69 -11.81 -10.46
CA ASP A 240 11.87 -11.98 -11.91
C ASP A 240 12.17 -10.66 -12.61
N LEU A 241 11.50 -9.57 -12.22
CA LEU A 241 11.80 -8.24 -12.73
C LEU A 241 13.18 -7.76 -12.31
N CYS A 242 13.59 -7.93 -11.06
CA CYS A 242 14.92 -7.58 -10.58
C CYS A 242 16.01 -8.32 -11.37
N ASN A 243 15.84 -9.63 -11.59
CA ASN A 243 16.75 -10.43 -12.40
C ASN A 243 16.83 -9.92 -13.85
N LYS A 244 15.68 -9.58 -14.45
CA LYS A 244 15.60 -9.09 -15.84
C LYS A 244 16.27 -7.73 -16.03
N TYR A 245 16.15 -6.84 -15.03
CA TYR A 245 16.62 -5.44 -15.10
C TYR A 245 17.92 -5.21 -14.33
N ASP A 246 18.59 -6.26 -13.85
CA ASP A 246 19.83 -6.19 -13.06
C ASP A 246 19.69 -5.25 -11.84
N MET A 247 18.63 -5.46 -11.07
CA MET A 247 18.33 -4.69 -9.85
C MET A 247 18.41 -5.60 -8.62
N ASP A 248 18.84 -5.04 -7.50
CA ASP A 248 18.93 -5.76 -6.23
C ASP A 248 17.51 -6.02 -5.65
N PHE A 249 17.18 -7.31 -5.45
CA PHE A 249 15.89 -7.71 -4.93
C PHE A 249 15.70 -7.31 -3.45
N ASP A 250 16.75 -7.43 -2.64
CA ASP A 250 16.65 -7.12 -1.20
C ASP A 250 16.49 -5.62 -0.98
N GLU A 251 17.09 -4.80 -1.85
CA GLU A 251 16.85 -3.35 -1.83
C GLU A 251 15.43 -3.03 -2.32
N CYS A 252 14.95 -3.70 -3.37
CA CYS A 252 13.57 -3.55 -3.84
C CYS A 252 12.55 -3.93 -2.74
N HIS A 253 12.82 -4.99 -2.01
CA HIS A 253 12.03 -5.41 -0.85
C HIS A 253 11.97 -4.31 0.22
N ARG A 254 13.11 -3.74 0.64
CA ARG A 254 13.15 -2.64 1.62
C ARG A 254 12.38 -1.39 1.17
N TRP A 255 12.36 -1.12 -0.14
CA TRP A 255 11.71 0.07 -0.68
C TRP A 255 10.22 -0.06 -0.91
N TYR A 256 9.72 -1.23 -1.33
CA TYR A 256 8.37 -1.33 -1.92
C TYR A 256 7.51 -2.46 -1.38
N ASP A 257 8.05 -3.33 -0.55
CA ASP A 257 7.32 -4.41 0.10
C ASP A 257 6.54 -3.93 1.35
N GLY A 258 6.01 -4.87 2.09
CA GLY A 258 5.44 -4.67 3.43
C GLY A 258 3.94 -4.88 3.51
N TYR A 259 3.30 -5.33 2.43
CA TYR A 259 1.87 -5.66 2.43
C TYR A 259 1.68 -7.17 2.38
N LYS A 260 1.67 -7.80 3.56
CA LYS A 260 1.43 -9.22 3.69
C LYS A 260 -0.07 -9.52 3.56
N MET A 261 -0.42 -10.37 2.60
CA MET A 261 -1.78 -10.88 2.42
C MET A 261 -1.85 -12.32 2.91
N VAL A 262 -2.81 -12.61 3.76
CA VAL A 262 -3.04 -13.96 4.31
C VAL A 262 -4.44 -14.42 3.95
N TRP A 263 -4.61 -15.68 3.53
CA TRP A 263 -5.93 -16.26 3.26
C TRP A 263 -5.93 -17.77 3.44
N ASN A 264 -7.12 -18.34 3.62
CA ASN A 264 -7.30 -19.77 3.70
C ASN A 264 -7.84 -20.34 2.39
N GLU A 265 -7.17 -21.33 1.86
CA GLU A 265 -7.60 -22.07 0.68
C GLU A 265 -7.52 -23.58 0.92
N ASN A 266 -8.67 -24.25 0.77
CA ASN A 266 -8.78 -25.69 0.99
C ASN A 266 -8.24 -26.18 2.35
N GLY A 267 -8.47 -25.39 3.41
CA GLY A 267 -8.01 -25.70 4.78
C GLY A 267 -6.51 -25.46 5.04
N LYS A 268 -5.82 -24.81 4.11
CA LYS A 268 -4.42 -24.40 4.26
C LYS A 268 -4.34 -22.88 4.26
N THR A 269 -3.60 -22.34 5.22
CA THR A 269 -3.25 -20.91 5.22
C THR A 269 -2.21 -20.66 4.15
N LYS A 270 -2.51 -19.72 3.27
CA LYS A 270 -1.60 -19.17 2.26
C LYS A 270 -1.25 -17.74 2.61
N GLU A 271 -0.07 -17.33 2.22
CA GLU A 271 0.39 -15.94 2.38
C GLU A 271 1.19 -15.49 1.16
N CYS A 272 1.15 -14.21 0.87
CA CYS A 272 2.01 -13.59 -0.13
C CYS A 272 2.35 -12.15 0.27
N GLU A 273 3.54 -11.73 -0.11
CA GLU A 273 4.00 -10.35 -0.01
C GLU A 273 3.65 -9.63 -1.30
N ILE A 274 3.06 -8.45 -1.16
CA ILE A 274 2.59 -7.65 -2.28
C ILE A 274 3.30 -6.31 -2.31
N TYR A 275 3.81 -5.98 -3.48
CA TYR A 275 4.55 -4.75 -3.79
C TYR A 275 3.68 -3.79 -4.60
N ASN A 276 3.97 -2.50 -4.47
CA ASN A 276 3.35 -1.47 -5.30
C ASN A 276 3.87 -1.57 -6.75
N PRO A 277 3.01 -1.90 -7.75
CA PRO A 277 3.43 -2.07 -9.13
C PRO A 277 4.08 -0.83 -9.73
N GLU A 278 3.53 0.36 -9.48
CA GLU A 278 4.03 1.58 -10.10
C GLU A 278 5.44 1.93 -9.62
N SER A 279 5.70 1.78 -8.32
CA SER A 279 7.02 2.05 -7.75
C SER A 279 8.04 1.04 -8.26
N VAL A 280 7.68 -0.25 -8.31
CA VAL A 280 8.55 -1.30 -8.88
C VAL A 280 8.84 -1.02 -10.35
N VAL A 281 7.84 -0.78 -11.19
CA VAL A 281 8.01 -0.50 -12.63
C VAL A 281 8.92 0.71 -12.84
N LYS A 282 8.69 1.82 -12.12
CA LYS A 282 9.53 3.02 -12.23
C LYS A 282 10.96 2.78 -11.79
N THR A 283 11.17 1.95 -10.78
CA THR A 283 12.52 1.55 -10.35
C THR A 283 13.25 0.78 -11.44
N MET A 284 12.60 -0.22 -12.04
CA MET A 284 13.16 -1.00 -13.12
C MET A 284 13.54 -0.12 -14.33
N LEU A 285 12.61 0.71 -14.79
CA LEU A 285 12.81 1.58 -15.96
C LEU A 285 13.85 2.68 -15.74
N ASN A 286 13.96 3.20 -14.52
CA ASN A 286 14.93 4.25 -14.20
C ASN A 286 16.24 3.73 -13.63
N HIS A 287 16.38 2.43 -13.38
CA HIS A 287 17.52 1.81 -12.68
C HIS A 287 17.88 2.56 -11.38
N LYS A 288 16.86 2.97 -10.62
CA LYS A 288 17.05 3.78 -9.43
C LYS A 288 15.95 3.53 -8.41
N PHE A 289 16.34 3.18 -7.18
CA PHE A 289 15.45 3.16 -6.03
C PHE A 289 15.10 4.58 -5.56
N GLY A 290 13.87 4.80 -5.12
CA GLY A 290 13.43 6.11 -4.67
C GLY A 290 11.95 6.17 -4.36
N ASN A 291 11.49 7.34 -3.91
CA ASN A 291 10.08 7.58 -3.64
C ASN A 291 9.33 7.96 -4.92
N TYR A 292 8.54 7.04 -5.43
CA TYR A 292 7.64 7.24 -6.57
C TYR A 292 6.18 7.44 -6.13
N TRP A 293 5.86 7.17 -4.85
CA TRP A 293 4.52 7.32 -4.26
C TRP A 293 4.04 8.77 -4.28
N ASN A 294 4.91 9.74 -4.03
CA ASN A 294 4.57 11.14 -3.78
C ASN A 294 3.99 11.93 -4.97
N LYS A 295 4.04 11.38 -6.18
CA LYS A 295 3.56 12.10 -7.38
C LYS A 295 2.04 12.19 -7.49
N THR A 296 1.27 11.43 -6.72
CA THR A 296 -0.19 11.35 -6.80
C THR A 296 -0.91 11.17 -5.46
N SER A 297 -0.18 10.91 -4.39
CA SER A 297 -0.72 10.80 -3.03
C SER A 297 0.12 11.68 -2.14
N SER A 298 -0.51 12.60 -1.43
CA SER A 298 0.23 13.55 -0.62
C SER A 298 0.30 13.08 0.83
N TYR A 299 1.43 13.36 1.47
CA TYR A 299 1.61 13.28 2.93
C TYR A 299 0.53 14.09 3.69
N GLU A 300 -0.15 15.02 3.01
CA GLU A 300 -1.25 15.82 3.56
C GLU A 300 -2.36 14.95 4.14
N VAL A 301 -2.69 13.83 3.49
CA VAL A 301 -3.70 12.89 4.02
C VAL A 301 -3.29 12.36 5.39
N ILE A 302 -2.01 12.02 5.58
CA ILE A 302 -1.51 11.58 6.89
C ILE A 302 -1.57 12.76 7.87
N SER A 303 -1.04 13.93 7.48
CA SER A 303 -1.00 15.13 8.32
C SER A 303 -2.37 15.55 8.81
N ASP A 304 -3.38 15.58 7.91
CA ASP A 304 -4.76 15.95 8.25
C ASP A 304 -5.40 14.98 9.26
N ARG A 305 -5.06 13.68 9.16
CA ARG A 305 -5.57 12.68 10.10
C ARG A 305 -4.85 12.75 11.44
N LEU A 306 -3.55 12.99 11.44
CA LEU A 306 -2.78 13.20 12.66
C LEU A 306 -3.19 14.47 13.43
N ALA A 307 -3.67 15.50 12.73
CA ALA A 307 -4.18 16.73 13.35
C ALA A 307 -5.40 16.51 14.28
N GLN A 308 -6.12 15.39 14.13
CA GLN A 308 -7.22 15.04 15.03
C GLN A 308 -6.74 14.63 16.44
N ASN A 309 -5.48 14.24 16.56
CA ASN A 309 -4.75 14.07 17.81
C ASN A 309 -5.46 13.28 18.92
N PHE A 310 -6.01 12.10 18.56
CA PHE A 310 -6.59 11.18 19.54
C PHE A 310 -5.54 10.69 20.55
N GLU A 311 -6.00 10.31 21.75
CA GLU A 311 -5.13 9.82 22.83
C GLU A 311 -4.24 8.65 22.35
N GLY A 312 -2.93 8.72 22.65
CA GLY A 312 -1.94 7.73 22.27
C GLY A 312 -1.45 7.78 20.82
N THR A 313 -2.09 8.57 19.93
CA THR A 313 -1.71 8.65 18.51
C THR A 313 -0.25 9.09 18.33
N LYS A 314 0.20 10.09 19.09
CA LYS A 314 1.59 10.62 18.98
C LYS A 314 2.63 9.58 19.32
N ASP A 315 2.43 8.86 20.43
CA ASP A 315 3.37 7.84 20.89
C ASP A 315 3.46 6.69 19.89
N ASP A 316 2.33 6.25 19.35
CA ASP A 316 2.27 5.18 18.37
C ASP A 316 2.89 5.59 17.03
N VAL A 317 2.69 6.84 16.59
CA VAL A 317 3.36 7.39 15.39
C VAL A 317 4.88 7.41 15.57
N ILE A 318 5.38 7.84 16.73
CA ILE A 318 6.81 7.85 17.01
C ILE A 318 7.39 6.43 16.97
N LYS A 319 6.71 5.45 17.59
CA LYS A 319 7.10 4.04 17.52
C LYS A 319 7.14 3.53 16.08
N MET A 320 6.11 3.79 15.29
CA MET A 320 6.07 3.34 13.89
C MET A 320 7.14 3.99 13.03
N ILE A 321 7.42 5.28 13.23
CA ILE A 321 8.53 5.97 12.53
C ILE A 321 9.87 5.35 12.93
N SER A 322 10.04 4.92 14.17
CA SER A 322 11.25 4.21 14.64
C SER A 322 11.35 2.75 14.16
N GLY A 323 10.37 2.28 13.37
CA GLY A 323 10.37 0.94 12.79
C GLY A 323 9.70 -0.13 13.65
N GLU A 324 9.07 0.28 14.75
CA GLU A 324 8.30 -0.62 15.61
C GLU A 324 6.87 -0.82 15.07
N SER A 325 6.22 -1.89 15.51
CA SER A 325 4.80 -2.12 15.29
C SER A 325 4.00 -1.65 16.50
N VAL A 326 2.73 -1.28 16.27
CA VAL A 326 1.80 -0.87 17.33
C VAL A 326 0.51 -1.69 17.26
N ASP A 327 -0.07 -1.97 18.41
CA ASP A 327 -1.31 -2.71 18.51
C ASP A 327 -2.48 -1.90 17.94
N ILE A 328 -3.38 -2.55 17.21
CA ILE A 328 -4.55 -1.92 16.60
C ILE A 328 -5.75 -2.87 16.56
N ASP A 329 -6.93 -2.36 16.91
CA ASP A 329 -8.19 -3.04 16.67
C ASP A 329 -8.85 -2.51 15.39
N VAL A 330 -8.72 -3.26 14.29
CA VAL A 330 -9.29 -2.90 12.99
C VAL A 330 -10.80 -3.16 12.89
N LEU A 331 -11.40 -3.91 13.84
CA LEU A 331 -12.81 -4.29 13.81
C LEU A 331 -13.74 -3.14 14.22
N MET A 332 -13.21 -2.17 14.95
CA MET A 332 -13.99 -1.01 15.41
C MET A 332 -14.26 0.02 14.30
N TYR A 333 -13.49 -0.03 13.21
CA TYR A 333 -13.60 0.93 12.11
C TYR A 333 -14.90 0.79 11.32
N LYS A 334 -15.63 1.88 11.21
CA LYS A 334 -16.97 1.93 10.55
C LYS A 334 -16.90 2.27 9.06
N ASN A 335 -15.72 2.23 8.44
CA ASN A 335 -15.50 2.61 7.04
C ASN A 335 -15.94 4.05 6.72
N THR A 336 -15.81 4.96 7.69
CA THR A 336 -16.07 6.39 7.51
C THR A 336 -14.84 7.13 6.97
N VAL A 337 -15.05 8.29 6.37
CA VAL A 337 -13.97 9.19 5.93
C VAL A 337 -13.96 10.51 6.69
N THR A 338 -15.00 10.77 7.48
CA THR A 338 -15.23 12.05 8.19
C THR A 338 -15.35 11.90 9.69
N ASP A 339 -15.99 10.85 10.16
CA ASP A 339 -16.45 10.72 11.54
C ASP A 339 -15.54 9.77 12.33
N PHE A 340 -14.23 10.08 12.37
CA PHE A 340 -13.27 9.35 13.19
C PHE A 340 -13.49 9.69 14.66
N ILE A 341 -13.51 8.68 15.52
CA ILE A 341 -13.71 8.83 16.96
C ILE A 341 -12.54 8.30 17.79
N SER A 342 -11.59 7.62 17.16
CA SER A 342 -10.44 7.02 17.83
C SER A 342 -9.19 6.97 16.92
N LYS A 343 -8.04 6.66 17.49
CA LYS A 343 -6.80 6.39 16.74
C LYS A 343 -6.94 5.14 15.86
N GLU A 344 -7.70 4.15 16.30
CA GLU A 344 -7.98 2.91 15.57
C GLU A 344 -8.69 3.21 14.25
N ASP A 345 -9.64 4.14 14.25
CA ASP A 345 -10.31 4.59 13.02
C ASP A 345 -9.31 5.23 12.07
N VAL A 346 -8.46 6.14 12.57
CA VAL A 346 -7.44 6.82 11.76
C VAL A 346 -6.46 5.83 11.17
N PHE A 347 -5.90 4.93 11.99
CA PHE A 347 -4.89 3.98 11.53
C PHE A 347 -5.50 2.95 10.58
N THR A 348 -6.73 2.46 10.83
CA THR A 348 -7.41 1.55 9.91
C THR A 348 -7.71 2.22 8.55
N TYR A 349 -8.12 3.49 8.57
CA TYR A 349 -8.25 4.26 7.34
C TYR A 349 -6.93 4.36 6.59
N LEU A 350 -5.83 4.66 7.28
CA LEU A 350 -4.48 4.74 6.68
C LEU A 350 -3.98 3.37 6.19
N LEU A 351 -4.41 2.25 6.81
CA LEU A 351 -4.20 0.90 6.29
C LEU A 351 -4.86 0.72 4.92
N HIS A 352 -6.13 1.07 4.78
CA HIS A 352 -6.84 0.97 3.49
C HIS A 352 -6.22 1.85 2.40
N LEU A 353 -5.66 2.98 2.77
CA LEU A 353 -4.95 3.87 1.85
C LEU A 353 -3.53 3.37 1.48
N GLY A 354 -2.98 2.40 2.23
CA GLY A 354 -1.65 1.84 2.02
C GLY A 354 -0.52 2.62 2.71
N TYR A 355 -0.83 3.51 3.63
CA TYR A 355 0.20 4.20 4.44
C TYR A 355 0.66 3.40 5.66
N LEU A 356 -0.07 2.35 5.99
CA LEU A 356 0.27 1.36 7.00
C LEU A 356 0.10 -0.04 6.43
N SER A 357 0.77 -1.02 7.02
CA SER A 357 0.55 -2.45 6.80
C SER A 357 0.06 -3.09 8.09
N TYR A 358 -0.62 -4.23 7.96
CA TYR A 358 -1.24 -4.95 9.06
C TYR A 358 -0.72 -6.37 9.16
N ASP A 359 -0.41 -6.79 10.36
CA ASP A 359 -0.11 -8.18 10.73
C ASP A 359 -1.33 -8.74 11.47
N GLU A 360 -2.10 -9.60 10.80
CA GLU A 360 -3.34 -10.16 11.34
C GLU A 360 -3.08 -11.08 12.53
N GLU A 361 -1.97 -11.83 12.52
CA GLU A 361 -1.63 -12.76 13.57
C GLU A 361 -1.30 -12.05 14.89
N LYS A 362 -0.59 -10.91 14.78
CA LYS A 362 -0.19 -10.10 15.93
C LYS A 362 -1.18 -8.99 16.27
N GLN A 363 -2.15 -8.73 15.41
CA GLN A 363 -3.07 -7.58 15.49
C GLN A 363 -2.31 -6.23 15.61
N GLN A 364 -1.27 -6.07 14.81
CA GLN A 364 -0.39 -4.90 14.83
C GLN A 364 -0.31 -4.22 13.47
N CYS A 365 -0.12 -2.90 13.48
CA CYS A 365 0.21 -2.16 12.28
C CYS A 365 1.59 -1.53 12.36
N ARG A 366 2.18 -1.25 11.19
CA ARG A 366 3.49 -0.61 11.04
C ARG A 366 3.58 0.17 9.74
N ILE A 367 4.57 1.02 9.61
CA ILE A 367 4.94 1.64 8.33
C ILE A 367 5.57 0.54 7.46
N PRO A 368 5.04 0.29 6.24
CA PRO A 368 5.40 -0.91 5.46
C PRO A 368 6.85 -0.90 4.95
N ASN A 369 7.34 0.24 4.45
CA ASN A 369 8.60 0.29 3.72
C ASN A 369 9.24 1.69 3.73
N ASN A 370 10.40 1.82 3.10
CA ASN A 370 11.16 3.07 3.07
C ASN A 370 10.44 4.17 2.27
N GLU A 371 9.74 3.82 1.19
CA GLU A 371 8.99 4.79 0.39
C GLU A 371 7.91 5.49 1.22
N ILE A 372 7.11 4.72 1.94
CA ILE A 372 6.01 5.22 2.78
C ILE A 372 6.56 5.92 4.04
N ARG A 373 7.69 5.45 4.58
CA ARG A 373 8.35 6.12 5.72
C ARG A 373 8.71 7.57 5.39
N LEU A 374 9.14 7.85 4.17
CA LEU A 374 9.43 9.22 3.73
C LEU A 374 8.16 10.11 3.73
N GLU A 375 7.00 9.55 3.41
CA GLU A 375 5.72 10.28 3.47
C GLU A 375 5.32 10.58 4.92
N TRP A 376 5.51 9.62 5.85
CA TRP A 376 5.30 9.83 7.27
C TRP A 376 6.22 10.92 7.85
N HIS A 377 7.51 10.92 7.48
CA HIS A 377 8.43 11.97 7.91
C HIS A 377 7.97 13.36 7.45
N ARG A 378 7.50 13.48 6.21
CA ARG A 378 6.96 14.75 5.70
C ARG A 378 5.71 15.17 6.44
N ALA A 379 4.76 14.27 6.65
CA ALA A 379 3.51 14.56 7.35
C ALA A 379 3.75 15.08 8.78
N VAL A 380 4.69 14.46 9.49
CA VAL A 380 5.08 14.88 10.83
C VAL A 380 5.80 16.23 10.81
N SER A 381 6.64 16.50 9.79
CA SER A 381 7.41 17.75 9.68
C SER A 381 6.53 18.99 9.47
N VAL A 382 5.36 18.87 8.87
CA VAL A 382 4.47 20.01 8.61
C VAL A 382 3.41 20.20 9.68
N ASN A 383 3.21 19.22 10.56
CA ASN A 383 2.21 19.29 11.61
C ASN A 383 2.79 19.88 12.90
N SER A 384 2.27 21.02 13.34
CA SER A 384 2.74 21.75 14.52
C SER A 384 2.69 20.91 15.82
N ASP A 385 1.74 20.01 15.93
CA ASP A 385 1.58 19.12 17.09
C ASP A 385 2.72 18.10 17.22
N TYR A 386 3.44 17.87 16.13
CA TYR A 386 4.60 16.98 16.05
C TYR A 386 5.94 17.74 15.96
N SER A 387 5.95 19.01 16.32
CA SER A 387 7.17 19.86 16.24
C SER A 387 8.35 19.28 17.02
N VAL A 388 8.11 18.57 18.11
CA VAL A 388 9.15 17.86 18.89
C VAL A 388 9.70 16.69 18.07
N THR A 389 8.85 15.90 17.43
CA THR A 389 9.25 14.77 16.59
C THR A 389 10.05 15.25 15.37
N ASP A 390 9.64 16.36 14.73
CA ASP A 390 10.40 16.96 13.62
C ASP A 390 11.79 17.43 14.08
N LYS A 391 11.91 18.02 15.28
CA LYS A 391 13.21 18.37 15.88
C LYS A 391 14.08 17.13 16.10
N ILE A 392 13.51 16.04 16.61
CA ILE A 392 14.24 14.78 16.80
C ILE A 392 14.74 14.25 15.44
N ILE A 393 13.91 14.25 14.39
CA ILE A 393 14.31 13.80 13.05
C ILE A 393 15.44 14.68 12.48
N LYS A 394 15.37 16.00 12.65
CA LYS A 394 16.42 16.93 12.20
C LYS A 394 17.72 16.72 12.96
N ALA A 395 17.65 16.63 14.28
CA ALA A 395 18.81 16.33 15.12
C ALA A 395 19.44 14.98 14.76
N SER A 396 18.64 13.96 14.52
CA SER A 396 19.11 12.65 14.06
C SER A 396 19.82 12.71 12.70
N LYS A 397 19.35 13.57 11.79
CA LYS A 397 20.03 13.78 10.50
C LYS A 397 21.41 14.42 10.67
N GLU A 398 21.51 15.41 11.55
CA GLU A 398 22.78 16.05 11.88
C GLU A 398 23.72 15.09 12.59
N LEU A 399 23.23 14.33 13.57
CA LEU A 399 23.99 13.30 14.26
C LEU A 399 24.59 12.27 13.29
N LEU A 400 23.79 11.72 12.36
CA LEU A 400 24.30 10.81 11.34
C LEU A 400 25.37 11.47 10.46
N SER A 401 25.16 12.72 10.06
CA SER A 401 26.14 13.47 9.26
C SER A 401 27.46 13.64 9.99
N GLU A 402 27.44 14.03 11.25
CA GLU A 402 28.65 14.21 12.07
C GLU A 402 29.35 12.87 12.36
N THR A 403 28.60 11.80 12.56
CA THR A 403 29.15 10.44 12.69
C THR A 403 29.94 10.05 11.43
N ILE A 404 29.35 10.25 10.24
CA ILE A 404 30.00 9.92 8.96
C ILE A 404 31.26 10.76 8.73
N LYS A 405 31.28 12.02 9.20
CA LYS A 405 32.46 12.90 9.16
C LYS A 405 33.55 12.51 10.15
N GLY A 406 33.23 11.71 11.17
CA GLY A 406 34.14 11.33 12.24
C GLY A 406 34.29 12.41 13.32
N ASN A 407 33.27 13.27 13.52
CA ASN A 407 33.31 14.36 14.50
C ASN A 407 32.82 13.87 15.88
N GLU A 408 33.73 13.29 16.65
CA GLU A 408 33.48 12.64 17.95
C GLU A 408 32.79 13.58 18.96
N GLU A 409 33.27 14.83 19.07
CA GLU A 409 32.73 15.82 20.00
C GLU A 409 31.30 16.25 19.66
N ALA A 410 31.02 16.48 18.36
CA ALA A 410 29.67 16.80 17.89
C ALA A 410 28.70 15.65 18.09
N VAL A 411 29.15 14.40 17.89
CA VAL A 411 28.34 13.20 18.12
C VAL A 411 27.98 13.05 19.59
N ALA A 412 28.97 13.16 20.50
CA ALA A 412 28.74 13.07 21.94
C ALA A 412 27.73 14.13 22.41
N LYS A 413 27.93 15.39 21.99
CA LYS A 413 27.02 16.48 22.30
C LYS A 413 25.61 16.26 21.76
N ALA A 414 25.47 15.84 20.52
CA ALA A 414 24.15 15.55 19.92
C ALA A 414 23.42 14.42 20.64
N LEU A 415 24.15 13.42 21.15
CA LEU A 415 23.58 12.36 21.97
C LEU A 415 23.09 12.89 23.32
N ASP A 416 23.84 13.78 23.97
CA ASP A 416 23.42 14.44 25.22
C ASP A 416 22.13 15.25 25.01
N GLU A 417 22.05 16.03 23.93
CA GLU A 417 20.87 16.82 23.59
C GLU A 417 19.66 15.92 23.26
N SER A 418 19.85 14.84 22.51
CA SER A 418 18.78 13.90 22.19
C SER A 418 18.28 13.13 23.40
N HIS A 419 19.16 12.83 24.35
CA HIS A 419 18.83 12.20 25.63
C HIS A 419 17.75 13.00 26.37
N ILE A 420 17.88 14.31 26.45
CA ILE A 420 16.93 15.20 27.13
C ILE A 420 15.54 15.13 26.50
N HIS A 421 15.44 14.93 25.19
CA HIS A 421 14.18 14.91 24.45
C HIS A 421 13.49 13.53 24.43
N VAL A 422 14.27 12.45 24.48
CA VAL A 422 13.74 11.07 24.38
C VAL A 422 13.40 10.49 25.75
N THR A 423 13.99 10.98 26.82
CA THR A 423 13.96 10.33 28.14
C THR A 423 13.20 11.07 29.22
N SER A 424 12.26 11.97 28.89
CA SER A 424 11.47 12.65 29.92
C SER A 424 10.81 11.71 30.97
N ASN A 425 10.80 10.38 30.75
CA ASN A 425 10.24 9.38 31.67
C ASN A 425 10.98 8.02 31.76
N ARG A 426 12.17 7.85 31.16
CA ARG A 426 12.92 6.60 31.28
C ARG A 426 14.37 6.88 31.66
N SER A 427 14.78 6.41 32.87
CA SER A 427 16.20 6.30 33.23
C SER A 427 16.85 5.19 32.42
N TYR A 428 18.10 5.35 31.95
CA TYR A 428 18.94 4.27 31.39
C TYR A 428 19.32 3.27 32.49
N ASN A 429 18.37 2.45 32.89
CA ASN A 429 18.56 1.53 34.00
C ASN A 429 19.37 0.29 33.60
N ASN A 430 19.59 0.06 32.29
CA ASN A 430 20.35 -1.07 31.74
C ASN A 430 20.88 -0.75 30.33
N GLU A 431 21.72 -1.65 29.79
CA GLU A 431 22.28 -1.56 28.43
C GLU A 431 21.22 -1.55 27.34
N ASP A 432 20.12 -2.30 27.49
CA ASP A 432 19.02 -2.36 26.52
C ASP A 432 18.32 -0.99 26.39
N ALA A 433 18.16 -0.28 27.50
CA ALA A 433 17.58 1.07 27.48
C ALA A 433 18.50 2.08 26.78
N LEU A 434 19.81 1.97 26.99
CA LEU A 434 20.81 2.78 26.28
C LEU A 434 20.80 2.46 24.77
N GLN A 435 20.78 1.17 24.40
CA GLN A 435 20.71 0.74 23.00
C GLN A 435 19.46 1.30 22.30
N SER A 436 18.30 1.23 22.97
CA SER A 436 17.05 1.77 22.43
C SER A 436 17.08 3.28 22.24
N ALA A 437 17.69 4.02 23.16
CA ALA A 437 17.83 5.46 23.06
C ALA A 437 18.79 5.88 21.93
N ILE A 438 19.92 5.19 21.80
CA ILE A 438 20.86 5.42 20.68
C ILE A 438 20.17 5.12 19.35
N TYR A 439 19.41 4.02 19.25
CA TYR A 439 18.63 3.70 18.07
C TYR A 439 17.67 4.84 17.68
N LEU A 440 16.93 5.39 18.66
CA LEU A 440 16.02 6.53 18.41
C LEU A 440 16.78 7.79 18.01
N SER A 441 17.97 8.02 18.57
CA SER A 441 18.80 9.17 18.20
C SER A 441 19.29 9.09 16.75
N TYR A 442 19.41 7.90 16.18
CA TYR A 442 19.77 7.68 14.78
C TYR A 442 18.57 7.35 13.86
N ILE A 443 17.35 7.72 14.24
CA ILE A 443 16.12 7.38 13.51
C ILE A 443 16.18 7.77 12.01
N TYR A 444 16.83 8.88 11.67
CA TYR A 444 17.02 9.33 10.29
C TYR A 444 17.86 8.36 9.46
N ALA A 445 18.73 7.57 10.10
CA ALA A 445 19.56 6.59 9.40
C ALA A 445 18.73 5.52 8.69
N LEU A 446 17.50 5.23 9.17
CA LEU A 446 16.57 4.31 8.50
C LEU A 446 16.24 4.70 7.05
N ASN A 447 16.49 5.95 6.65
CA ASN A 447 16.32 6.40 5.26
C ASN A 447 17.49 5.99 4.34
N LYS A 448 18.59 5.51 4.89
CA LYS A 448 19.83 5.21 4.16
C LYS A 448 20.47 3.90 4.55
N TYR A 449 20.07 3.33 5.67
CA TYR A 449 20.66 2.15 6.28
C TYR A 449 19.59 1.17 6.74
N THR A 450 19.88 -0.11 6.59
CA THR A 450 19.26 -1.16 7.40
C THR A 450 19.96 -1.18 8.74
N ILE A 451 19.22 -0.99 9.84
CA ILE A 451 19.78 -1.01 11.19
C ILE A 451 19.46 -2.38 11.81
N VAL A 452 20.52 -3.09 12.20
CA VAL A 452 20.43 -4.40 12.84
C VAL A 452 20.90 -4.26 14.28
N LYS A 453 20.04 -4.62 15.24
CA LYS A 453 20.38 -4.74 16.66
C LYS A 453 20.94 -6.15 16.90
N GLU A 454 21.97 -6.25 17.73
CA GLU A 454 22.58 -7.54 18.13
C GLU A 454 22.99 -8.42 16.93
N LEU A 455 23.66 -7.83 15.94
CA LEU A 455 24.16 -8.62 14.82
C LEU A 455 25.20 -9.62 15.29
N THR A 456 24.94 -10.91 15.06
CA THR A 456 25.90 -11.99 15.32
C THR A 456 27.14 -11.80 14.47
N THR A 457 28.30 -11.58 15.10
CA THR A 457 29.54 -11.28 14.42
C THR A 457 30.65 -12.12 15.03
N GLY A 458 31.33 -12.91 14.21
CA GLY A 458 32.55 -13.63 14.60
C GLY A 458 32.51 -14.30 15.99
N LYS A 459 32.96 -13.61 17.03
CA LYS A 459 33.06 -14.10 18.42
C LYS A 459 32.08 -13.43 19.42
N GLY A 460 31.06 -12.70 18.91
CA GLY A 460 30.10 -11.98 19.77
C GLY A 460 28.99 -11.29 18.99
N PHE A 461 28.33 -10.37 19.63
CA PHE A 461 27.24 -9.55 19.03
C PHE A 461 27.68 -8.10 19.06
N ALA A 462 27.51 -7.38 17.94
CA ALA A 462 27.62 -5.92 17.90
C ALA A 462 26.28 -5.33 18.34
N ASP A 463 26.30 -4.31 19.18
CA ASP A 463 25.07 -3.73 19.74
C ASP A 463 24.15 -3.15 18.65
N VAL A 464 24.73 -2.36 17.73
CA VAL A 464 23.96 -1.81 16.59
C VAL A 464 24.84 -1.73 15.34
N VAL A 465 24.35 -2.25 14.22
CA VAL A 465 25.06 -2.19 12.93
C VAL A 465 24.19 -1.51 11.89
N PHE A 466 24.74 -0.52 11.21
CA PHE A 466 24.11 0.19 10.12
C PHE A 466 24.69 -0.28 8.78
N ILE A 467 23.90 -1.00 8.01
CA ILE A 467 24.27 -1.51 6.69
C ILE A 467 23.65 -0.57 5.64
N PRO A 468 24.44 0.20 4.88
CA PRO A 468 23.87 1.14 3.93
C PRO A 468 23.25 0.42 2.73
N PHE A 469 22.12 0.91 2.27
CA PHE A 469 21.50 0.48 1.00
C PHE A 469 21.55 1.59 -0.06
N VAL A 470 22.29 2.67 0.20
CA VAL A 470 22.60 3.73 -0.77
C VAL A 470 24.10 3.75 -1.06
N GLY A 471 24.46 3.93 -2.32
CA GLY A 471 25.87 3.94 -2.72
C GLY A 471 26.69 5.05 -2.04
N ASN A 472 28.01 4.82 -1.92
CA ASN A 472 28.98 5.76 -1.35
C ASN A 472 28.74 6.17 0.11
N MET A 473 28.16 5.29 0.90
CA MET A 473 27.99 5.48 2.34
C MET A 473 28.83 4.43 3.09
N PRO A 474 29.45 4.76 4.24
CA PRO A 474 30.13 3.76 5.05
C PRO A 474 29.14 2.88 5.79
N ALA A 475 29.45 1.61 6.01
CA ALA A 475 28.74 0.83 7.03
C ALA A 475 29.25 1.24 8.43
N ILE A 476 28.37 1.26 9.42
CA ILE A 476 28.70 1.77 10.76
C ILE A 476 28.44 0.65 11.77
N ILE A 477 29.44 0.34 12.61
CA ILE A 477 29.32 -0.59 13.71
C ILE A 477 29.41 0.22 15.01
N ILE A 478 28.35 0.20 15.79
CA ILE A 478 28.28 0.90 17.08
C ILE A 478 28.38 -0.13 18.20
N GLU A 479 29.26 0.12 19.13
CA GLU A 479 29.38 -0.61 20.40
C GLU A 479 29.14 0.37 21.54
N LEU A 480 28.35 -0.04 22.52
CA LEU A 480 27.91 0.78 23.64
C LEU A 480 28.60 0.34 24.94
N LYS A 481 28.94 1.32 25.77
CA LYS A 481 29.39 1.11 27.15
C LYS A 481 28.60 1.99 28.09
N ARG A 482 28.46 1.49 29.32
CA ARG A 482 27.87 2.23 30.42
C ARG A 482 28.87 2.25 31.56
N ASN A 483 29.22 3.44 32.04
CA ASN A 483 30.23 3.63 33.07
C ASN A 483 31.62 3.03 32.72
N GLY A 484 31.96 3.03 31.41
CA GLY A 484 33.23 2.55 30.88
C GLY A 484 33.96 3.68 30.17
N THR A 485 34.46 3.41 28.94
CA THR A 485 35.05 4.41 28.05
C THR A 485 34.69 4.14 26.60
N ALA A 486 34.60 5.17 25.77
CA ALA A 486 34.38 4.99 24.33
C ALA A 486 35.53 4.23 23.65
N GLU A 487 36.77 4.38 24.14
CA GLU A 487 37.94 3.64 23.70
C GLU A 487 37.79 2.12 23.99
N SER A 488 37.24 1.76 25.15
CA SER A 488 36.98 0.34 25.47
C SER A 488 35.95 -0.32 24.55
N ALA A 489 34.98 0.47 24.07
CA ALA A 489 34.02 0.02 23.06
C ALA A 489 34.69 -0.25 21.70
N ILE A 490 35.55 0.66 21.23
CA ILE A 490 36.33 0.45 20.00
C ILE A 490 37.23 -0.79 20.11
N ASN A 491 37.93 -0.96 21.24
CA ASN A 491 38.78 -2.14 21.47
C ASN A 491 37.96 -3.44 21.40
N GLN A 492 36.74 -3.46 21.90
CA GLN A 492 35.85 -4.61 21.80
C GLN A 492 35.47 -4.95 20.36
N ILE A 493 35.20 -3.94 19.51
CA ILE A 493 34.92 -4.16 18.07
C ILE A 493 36.10 -4.87 17.40
N HIS A 494 37.34 -4.46 17.70
CA HIS A 494 38.55 -5.08 17.18
C HIS A 494 38.78 -6.50 17.71
N GLU A 495 38.68 -6.71 19.01
CA GLU A 495 38.91 -8.02 19.66
C GLU A 495 37.90 -9.07 19.20
N LYS A 496 36.65 -8.68 19.06
CA LYS A 496 35.56 -9.57 18.64
C LYS A 496 35.42 -9.70 17.12
N LYS A 497 36.18 -8.89 16.36
CA LYS A 497 36.19 -8.87 14.89
C LYS A 497 34.78 -8.68 14.31
N TYR A 498 34.03 -7.75 14.82
CA TYR A 498 32.64 -7.49 14.40
C TYR A 498 32.50 -7.19 12.90
N PHE A 499 33.54 -6.70 12.25
CA PHE A 499 33.58 -6.45 10.81
C PHE A 499 33.59 -7.72 9.94
N SER A 500 33.80 -8.91 10.49
CA SER A 500 33.82 -10.15 9.71
C SER A 500 32.48 -10.48 9.05
N SER A 501 31.36 -10.11 9.66
CA SER A 501 30.02 -10.27 9.06
C SER A 501 29.76 -9.34 7.89
N LEU A 502 30.61 -8.31 7.70
CA LEU A 502 30.54 -7.35 6.59
C LEU A 502 31.67 -7.59 5.57
N GLU A 503 32.25 -8.78 5.50
CA GLU A 503 33.37 -9.09 4.57
C GLU A 503 33.01 -8.83 3.11
N HIS A 504 31.76 -9.07 2.73
CA HIS A 504 31.28 -8.85 1.34
C HIS A 504 30.91 -7.39 1.06
N TYR A 505 30.85 -6.53 2.07
CA TYR A 505 30.60 -5.10 1.87
C TYR A 505 31.87 -4.42 1.35
N SER A 506 31.78 -3.79 0.17
CA SER A 506 32.94 -3.20 -0.53
C SER A 506 33.28 -1.76 -0.14
N GLY A 507 32.43 -1.10 0.67
CA GLY A 507 32.62 0.28 1.11
C GLY A 507 33.44 0.43 2.40
N ASP A 508 33.66 1.66 2.82
CA ASP A 508 34.32 2.00 4.09
C ASP A 508 33.53 1.49 5.29
N LEU A 509 34.21 1.17 6.37
CA LEU A 509 33.60 0.86 7.65
C LEU A 509 33.94 1.96 8.66
N LEU A 510 32.95 2.35 9.47
CA LEU A 510 33.16 3.20 10.64
C LEU A 510 32.89 2.37 11.91
N PHE A 511 33.83 2.38 12.83
CA PHE A 511 33.67 1.85 14.18
C PHE A 511 33.36 3.02 15.10
N VAL A 512 32.27 2.92 15.84
CA VAL A 512 31.80 3.97 16.73
C VAL A 512 31.64 3.39 18.12
N GLY A 513 32.50 3.80 19.03
CA GLY A 513 32.37 3.51 20.45
C GLY A 513 31.63 4.63 21.17
N ILE A 514 30.58 4.31 21.89
CA ILE A 514 29.81 5.28 22.68
C ILE A 514 29.80 4.81 24.13
N ASN A 515 30.18 5.68 25.05
CA ASN A 515 30.03 5.46 26.47
C ASN A 515 29.04 6.45 27.07
N TYR A 516 28.18 6.01 27.98
CA TYR A 516 27.35 6.83 28.81
C TYR A 516 27.81 6.75 30.27
N ASP A 517 28.14 7.89 30.85
CA ASP A 517 28.52 8.02 32.24
C ASP A 517 27.32 8.48 33.08
N GLU A 518 26.92 7.69 34.05
CA GLU A 518 25.74 7.95 34.88
C GLU A 518 25.95 9.08 35.89
N ASP A 519 27.18 9.27 36.35
CA ASP A 519 27.50 10.28 37.36
C ASP A 519 27.49 11.67 36.72
N THR A 520 28.11 11.83 35.56
CA THR A 520 28.16 13.09 34.81
C THR A 520 26.96 13.30 33.90
N LYS A 521 26.18 12.24 33.61
CA LYS A 521 25.04 12.21 32.66
C LYS A 521 25.44 12.69 31.27
N SER A 522 26.59 12.30 30.81
CA SER A 522 27.15 12.68 29.52
C SER A 522 27.60 11.49 28.70
N HIS A 523 27.62 11.68 27.38
CA HIS A 523 28.16 10.70 26.45
C HIS A 523 29.61 11.03 26.07
N GLU A 524 30.40 10.00 25.85
CA GLU A 524 31.71 10.05 25.22
C GLU A 524 31.61 9.23 23.91
N CYS A 525 32.21 9.76 22.85
CA CYS A 525 32.22 9.10 21.54
C CYS A 525 33.63 8.99 20.99
N LYS A 526 33.94 7.84 20.40
CA LYS A 526 35.17 7.57 19.65
C LYS A 526 34.82 6.99 18.30
N ILE A 527 35.43 7.51 17.22
CA ILE A 527 35.13 7.07 15.85
C ILE A 527 36.42 6.71 15.13
N GLU A 528 36.48 5.51 14.61
CA GLU A 528 37.60 5.02 13.81
C GLU A 528 37.14 4.63 12.41
N ARG A 529 37.83 5.13 11.38
CA ARG A 529 37.59 4.73 9.99
C ARG A 529 38.47 3.55 9.62
N PHE A 530 37.87 2.45 9.31
CA PHE A 530 38.56 1.23 8.89
C PHE A 530 38.46 1.09 7.38
N ASN A 531 39.61 1.24 6.68
CA ASN A 531 39.72 1.02 5.25
C ASN A 531 40.12 -0.44 5.02
N LYS A 532 39.29 -1.20 4.32
CA LYS A 532 39.69 -2.53 3.84
C LYS A 532 40.80 -2.35 2.82
N LYS A 533 42.00 -2.88 3.13
CA LYS A 533 43.10 -3.00 2.17
C LYS A 533 42.85 -4.14 1.20
#